data_e0177eab59996a0721235cb14556b7b1
#
_entry.id   e0177eab59996a0721235cb14556b7b1
#
_cell.length_a   1.000
_cell.length_b   1.000
_cell.length_c   1.000
_cell.angle_alpha   90.00
_cell.angle_beta   90.00
_cell.angle_gamma   90.00
#
_symmetry.space_group_name_H-M   'P 1'
#
loop_
_entity.id
_entity.type
_entity.pdbx_description
1 polymer ?
#
loop_
_entity_poly.entity_id
_entity_poly.type
_entity_poly.pdbx_seq_one_letter_code
_entity_poly.pdbx_strand_id
1 'polypeptide(L)'
;MTSQLRNIGALVSVLGASANASITAAGAGDDTDIVGLILDRAEKGYPQSCVLAVPFEATLAEGETLSLTCSLQSGSSDDLSDATDLHTVDKTVVAVGPVGGGVVSGTFEIAAPIMGAGRYLRAVITPDLSAGAADTAALSSVIVFGGADRLPA
;
A
#
# COMPACT_ATOMS: atom_id res chain seq x y z
N MET A 1 -33.35 -3.10 7.77
CA MET A 1 -32.59 -3.00 6.52
C MET A 1 -31.59 -1.84 6.48
N THR A 2 -31.88 -0.73 7.11
CA THR A 2 -30.99 0.45 7.14
C THR A 2 -29.75 0.30 8.05
N SER A 3 -29.72 -0.63 9.00
CA SER A 3 -28.57 -0.85 9.89
C SER A 3 -27.37 -1.53 9.21
N GLN A 4 -27.60 -2.37 8.21
CA GLN A 4 -26.52 -3.05 7.49
C GLN A 4 -25.71 -2.12 6.58
N LEU A 5 -26.36 -1.12 6.01
CA LEU A 5 -25.69 -0.10 5.18
C LEU A 5 -24.83 0.89 5.98
N ARG A 6 -24.98 0.91 7.31
CA ARG A 6 -24.21 1.79 8.21
C ARG A 6 -23.07 1.07 8.91
N ASN A 7 -23.02 -0.25 8.83
CA ASN A 7 -21.94 -1.03 9.45
C ASN A 7 -20.86 -1.33 8.41
N ILE A 8 -19.93 -0.40 8.26
CA ILE A 8 -18.82 -0.54 7.32
C ILE A 8 -17.99 -1.81 7.58
N GLY A 9 -17.87 -2.20 8.85
CA GLY A 9 -17.13 -3.41 9.22
C GLY A 9 -17.73 -4.72 8.70
N ALA A 10 -19.02 -4.72 8.34
CA ALA A 10 -19.68 -5.87 7.71
C ALA A 10 -19.50 -5.87 6.17
N LEU A 11 -19.03 -4.78 5.58
CA LEU A 11 -18.96 -4.58 4.13
C LEU A 11 -17.54 -4.62 3.58
N VAL A 12 -16.53 -4.55 4.45
CA VAL A 12 -15.13 -4.49 4.06
C VAL A 12 -14.28 -5.51 4.83
N SER A 13 -13.20 -5.94 4.22
CA SER A 13 -12.17 -6.76 4.86
C SER A 13 -10.85 -6.02 4.86
N VAL A 14 -10.21 -5.90 6.01
CA VAL A 14 -8.91 -5.23 6.17
C VAL A 14 -7.83 -6.27 6.40
N LEU A 15 -6.76 -6.21 5.61
CA LEU A 15 -5.65 -7.16 5.65
C LEU A 15 -4.32 -6.40 5.63
N GLY A 16 -3.34 -6.90 6.39
CA GLY A 16 -1.96 -6.45 6.23
C GLY A 16 -1.47 -6.79 4.82
N ALA A 17 -0.94 -5.81 4.11
CA ALA A 17 -0.42 -6.00 2.75
C ALA A 17 1.10 -6.07 2.71
N SER A 18 1.80 -5.47 3.68
CA SER A 18 3.26 -5.64 3.86
C SER A 18 3.64 -5.60 5.33
N ALA A 19 4.81 -6.11 5.64
CA ALA A 19 5.45 -5.89 6.93
C ALA A 19 5.90 -4.43 7.08
N ASN A 20 6.22 -4.03 8.31
CA ASN A 20 6.85 -2.74 8.56
C ASN A 20 8.26 -2.73 7.94
N ALA A 21 8.57 -1.65 7.24
CA ALA A 21 9.86 -1.43 6.62
C ALA A 21 10.48 -0.14 7.15
N SER A 22 11.78 -0.17 7.38
CA SER A 22 12.58 1.01 7.73
C SER A 22 13.47 1.37 6.55
N ILE A 23 13.47 2.65 6.18
CA ILE A 23 14.20 3.19 5.04
C ILE A 23 15.19 4.23 5.56
N THR A 24 16.39 4.20 5.01
CA THR A 24 17.43 5.19 5.29
C THR A 24 17.89 5.79 3.97
N ALA A 25 17.92 7.11 3.88
CA ALA A 25 18.31 7.82 2.66
C ALA A 25 19.68 7.35 2.13
N ALA A 26 19.74 7.07 0.84
CA ALA A 26 20.90 6.49 0.14
C ALA A 26 21.42 5.17 0.76
N GLY A 27 20.56 4.45 1.49
CA GLY A 27 20.92 3.25 2.23
C GLY A 27 19.87 2.16 2.14
N ALA A 28 19.67 1.44 3.25
CA ALA A 28 18.75 0.31 3.29
C ALA A 28 17.31 0.73 2.99
N GLY A 29 16.69 0.04 2.04
CA GLY A 29 15.29 0.22 1.68
C GLY A 29 14.99 1.40 0.73
N ASP A 30 15.94 2.32 0.54
CA ASP A 30 15.79 3.44 -0.39
C ASP A 30 15.84 2.95 -1.84
N ASP A 31 14.93 3.42 -2.67
CA ASP A 31 14.74 2.94 -4.06
C ASP A 31 14.64 1.40 -4.18
N THR A 32 14.19 0.74 -3.13
CA THR A 32 14.10 -0.72 -3.09
C THR A 32 12.65 -1.17 -2.93
N ASP A 33 12.24 -2.12 -3.76
CA ASP A 33 10.88 -2.64 -3.73
C ASP A 33 10.58 -3.39 -2.43
N ILE A 34 9.56 -2.95 -1.73
CA ILE A 34 8.92 -3.68 -0.65
C ILE A 34 7.85 -4.56 -1.26
N VAL A 35 8.18 -5.82 -1.46
CA VAL A 35 7.24 -6.80 -2.01
C VAL A 35 6.28 -7.25 -0.92
N GLY A 36 5.01 -7.00 -1.12
CA GLY A 36 3.96 -7.29 -0.16
C GLY A 36 3.61 -8.76 -0.05
N LEU A 37 2.74 -9.05 0.91
CA LEU A 37 2.17 -10.38 1.13
C LEU A 37 1.22 -10.76 -0.01
N ILE A 38 1.18 -12.03 -0.34
CA ILE A 38 0.22 -12.58 -1.32
C ILE A 38 -1.12 -12.75 -0.61
N LEU A 39 -2.16 -12.12 -1.15
CA LEU A 39 -3.51 -12.12 -0.61
C LEU A 39 -4.44 -12.93 -1.52
N ASP A 40 -5.16 -13.91 -0.96
CA ASP A 40 -6.14 -14.71 -1.69
C ASP A 40 -7.51 -14.03 -1.69
N ARG A 41 -7.95 -13.55 -2.85
CA ARG A 41 -9.26 -12.92 -3.02
C ARG A 41 -10.41 -13.89 -2.80
N ALA A 42 -10.21 -15.18 -3.08
CA ALA A 42 -11.25 -16.18 -2.90
C ALA A 42 -11.68 -16.30 -1.44
N GLU A 43 -10.73 -16.19 -0.50
CA GLU A 43 -11.02 -16.20 0.94
C GLU A 43 -11.86 -15.00 1.41
N LYS A 44 -11.89 -13.94 0.61
CA LYS A 44 -12.61 -12.70 0.92
C LYS A 44 -13.85 -12.48 0.03
N GLY A 45 -14.32 -13.53 -0.64
CA GLY A 45 -15.55 -13.48 -1.45
C GLY A 45 -15.37 -12.73 -2.77
N TYR A 46 -14.19 -12.75 -3.37
CA TYR A 46 -13.87 -12.07 -4.64
C TYR A 46 -14.24 -10.59 -4.64
N PRO A 47 -13.63 -9.77 -3.79
CA PRO A 47 -13.90 -8.33 -3.77
C PRO A 47 -13.60 -7.70 -5.13
N GLN A 48 -14.39 -6.68 -5.49
CA GLN A 48 -14.32 -6.01 -6.79
C GLN A 48 -13.59 -4.67 -6.74
N SER A 49 -13.32 -4.18 -5.54
CA SER A 49 -12.57 -2.95 -5.31
C SER A 49 -11.66 -3.08 -4.10
N CYS A 50 -10.61 -2.29 -4.07
CA CYS A 50 -9.75 -2.19 -2.90
C CYS A 50 -9.24 -0.76 -2.70
N VAL A 51 -8.84 -0.48 -1.47
CA VAL A 51 -8.00 0.66 -1.11
C VAL A 51 -6.71 0.11 -0.53
N LEU A 52 -5.58 0.46 -1.14
CA LEU A 52 -4.27 0.25 -0.56
C LEU A 52 -3.93 1.50 0.26
N ALA A 53 -3.75 1.33 1.56
CA ALA A 53 -3.35 2.40 2.47
C ALA A 53 -1.91 2.14 2.94
N VAL A 54 -1.06 3.15 2.82
CA VAL A 54 0.36 3.11 3.20
C VAL A 54 0.60 4.15 4.29
N PRO A 55 0.40 3.80 5.56
CA PRO A 55 0.79 4.67 6.66
C PRO A 55 2.32 4.78 6.72
N PHE A 56 2.81 5.98 6.97
CA PHE A 56 4.24 6.27 7.07
C PHE A 56 4.53 7.30 8.16
N GLU A 57 5.76 7.24 8.65
CA GLU A 57 6.39 8.28 9.45
C GLU A 57 7.79 8.50 8.90
N ALA A 58 8.13 9.76 8.60
CA ALA A 58 9.43 10.11 8.04
C ALA A 58 10.06 11.23 8.86
N THR A 59 11.37 11.12 9.11
CA THR A 59 12.20 12.19 9.65
C THR A 59 12.98 12.78 8.49
N LEU A 60 12.64 14.00 8.10
CA LEU A 60 13.16 14.65 6.90
C LEU A 60 13.88 15.95 7.24
N ALA A 61 14.99 16.25 6.56
CA ALA A 61 15.58 17.57 6.57
C ALA A 61 14.64 18.57 5.85
N GLU A 62 14.84 19.85 6.10
CA GLU A 62 14.02 20.91 5.50
C GLU A 62 14.02 20.82 3.97
N GLY A 63 12.81 20.73 3.41
CA GLY A 63 12.59 20.68 1.97
C GLY A 63 12.86 19.32 1.31
N GLU A 64 13.48 18.37 2.01
CA GLU A 64 13.66 17.01 1.51
C GLU A 64 12.33 16.25 1.49
N THR A 65 12.24 15.22 0.66
CA THR A 65 10.97 14.54 0.39
C THR A 65 11.04 13.04 0.58
N LEU A 66 9.91 12.46 0.98
CA LEU A 66 9.60 11.05 0.79
C LEU A 66 8.64 10.91 -0.37
N SER A 67 9.00 10.09 -1.33
CA SER A 67 8.14 9.73 -2.47
C SER A 67 7.84 8.23 -2.44
N LEU A 68 6.68 7.85 -2.97
CA LEU A 68 6.27 6.46 -3.10
C LEU A 68 5.88 6.17 -4.54
N THR A 69 6.37 5.05 -5.06
CA THR A 69 5.83 4.39 -6.25
C THR A 69 5.10 3.14 -5.76
N CYS A 70 3.90 2.89 -6.26
CA CYS A 70 3.12 1.75 -5.82
C CYS A 70 2.54 1.00 -7.00
N SER A 71 2.55 -0.32 -6.95
CA SER A 71 1.81 -1.17 -7.88
C SER A 71 0.99 -2.22 -7.15
N LEU A 72 -0.18 -2.52 -7.70
CA LEU A 72 -0.96 -3.70 -7.35
C LEU A 72 -0.74 -4.72 -8.45
N GLN A 73 -0.23 -5.88 -8.07
CA GLN A 73 0.00 -7.00 -8.96
C GLN A 73 -1.03 -8.10 -8.72
N SER A 74 -1.45 -8.77 -9.79
CA SER A 74 -2.36 -9.89 -9.67
C SER A 74 -1.94 -11.04 -10.57
N GLY A 75 -2.32 -12.25 -10.19
CA GLY A 75 -2.09 -13.47 -10.93
C GLY A 75 -3.02 -14.60 -10.51
N SER A 76 -2.96 -15.69 -11.23
CA SER A 76 -3.74 -16.90 -10.97
C SER A 76 -2.96 -17.93 -10.16
N SER A 77 -1.62 -17.86 -10.17
CA SER A 77 -0.73 -18.71 -9.41
C SER A 77 -0.60 -18.25 -7.97
N ASP A 78 -0.58 -19.16 -7.03
CA ASP A 78 -0.50 -18.89 -5.60
C ASP A 78 0.84 -18.28 -5.15
N ASP A 79 1.88 -18.45 -5.95
CA ASP A 79 3.21 -17.83 -5.79
C ASP A 79 3.36 -16.52 -6.58
N LEU A 80 2.32 -16.11 -7.34
CA LEU A 80 2.35 -14.95 -8.23
C LEU A 80 3.50 -14.99 -9.25
N SER A 81 3.90 -16.19 -9.72
CA SER A 81 4.87 -16.35 -10.80
C SER A 81 4.36 -15.79 -12.14
N ASP A 82 3.04 -15.71 -12.30
CA ASP A 82 2.32 -15.13 -13.43
C ASP A 82 1.84 -13.69 -13.18
N ALA A 83 2.39 -13.01 -12.18
CA ALA A 83 1.93 -11.68 -11.78
C ALA A 83 2.06 -10.65 -12.91
N THR A 84 1.03 -9.86 -13.05
CA THR A 84 1.00 -8.67 -13.92
C THR A 84 0.53 -7.46 -13.12
N ASP A 85 0.99 -6.28 -13.52
CA ASP A 85 0.55 -5.04 -12.88
C ASP A 85 -0.91 -4.76 -13.27
N LEU A 86 -1.76 -4.70 -12.26
CA LEU A 86 -3.17 -4.38 -12.41
C LEU A 86 -3.40 -2.87 -12.31
N HIS A 87 -2.70 -2.22 -11.42
CA HIS A 87 -2.76 -0.78 -11.19
C HIS A 87 -1.41 -0.27 -10.72
N THR A 88 -0.93 0.80 -11.33
CA THR A 88 0.35 1.41 -10.97
C THR A 88 0.16 2.90 -10.71
N VAL A 89 0.76 3.40 -9.65
CA VAL A 89 0.86 4.82 -9.34
C VAL A 89 2.32 5.21 -9.44
N ASP A 90 2.60 6.16 -10.33
CA ASP A 90 3.94 6.71 -10.54
C ASP A 90 4.44 7.43 -9.27
N LYS A 91 5.75 7.62 -9.21
CA LYS A 91 6.43 8.30 -8.11
C LYS A 91 5.71 9.57 -7.68
N THR A 92 5.18 9.56 -6.49
CA THR A 92 4.39 10.65 -5.89
C THR A 92 5.01 11.09 -4.59
N VAL A 93 5.24 12.38 -4.42
CA VAL A 93 5.71 12.95 -3.15
C VAL A 93 4.58 12.87 -2.11
N VAL A 94 4.83 12.18 -1.01
CA VAL A 94 3.85 11.98 0.08
C VAL A 94 4.18 12.77 1.33
N ALA A 95 5.44 13.19 1.50
CA ALA A 95 5.88 14.02 2.61
C ALA A 95 6.99 14.98 2.18
N VAL A 96 7.00 16.16 2.80
CA VAL A 96 8.05 17.18 2.62
C VAL A 96 8.52 17.61 4.01
N GLY A 97 9.83 17.67 4.19
CA GLY A 97 10.45 18.10 5.45
C GLY A 97 10.04 19.54 5.81
N PRO A 98 9.57 19.78 7.05
CA PRO A 98 9.19 21.11 7.50
C PRO A 98 10.39 22.03 7.64
N VAL A 99 10.13 23.33 7.81
CA VAL A 99 11.19 24.31 8.10
C VAL A 99 11.97 23.88 9.34
N GLY A 100 13.26 23.81 9.20
CA GLY A 100 14.16 23.31 10.27
C GLY A 100 14.27 21.78 10.34
N GLY A 101 13.61 21.06 9.45
CA GLY A 101 13.53 19.60 9.47
C GLY A 101 12.60 19.07 10.55
N GLY A 102 12.29 17.80 10.53
CA GLY A 102 11.46 17.17 11.55
C GLY A 102 10.70 15.93 11.08
N VAL A 103 9.82 15.46 11.96
CA VAL A 103 8.99 14.29 11.71
C VAL A 103 7.71 14.68 10.97
N VAL A 104 7.41 13.94 9.91
CA VAL A 104 6.15 14.03 9.16
C VAL A 104 5.52 12.66 9.11
N SER A 105 4.26 12.55 9.48
CA SER A 105 3.49 11.29 9.40
C SER A 105 2.21 11.49 8.61
N GLY A 106 1.76 10.42 7.98
CA GLY A 106 0.53 10.43 7.19
C GLY A 106 0.17 9.06 6.66
N THR A 107 -0.81 9.05 5.79
CA THR A 107 -1.22 7.83 5.08
C THR A 107 -1.42 8.16 3.60
N PHE A 108 -0.75 7.43 2.72
CA PHE A 108 -0.98 7.50 1.29
C PHE A 108 -2.01 6.43 0.90
N GLU A 109 -3.00 6.80 0.12
CA GLU A 109 -4.11 5.92 -0.25
C GLU A 109 -4.26 5.81 -1.75
N ILE A 110 -4.52 4.60 -2.22
CA ILE A 110 -4.79 4.30 -3.62
C ILE A 110 -6.05 3.45 -3.69
N ALA A 111 -7.09 3.98 -4.34
CA ALA A 111 -8.30 3.22 -4.64
C ALA A 111 -8.19 2.60 -6.03
N ALA A 112 -8.46 1.31 -6.14
CA ALA A 112 -8.38 0.60 -7.40
C ALA A 112 -9.54 -0.38 -7.60
N PRO A 113 -10.12 -0.44 -8.81
CA PRO A 113 -11.00 -1.52 -9.19
C PRO A 113 -10.17 -2.80 -9.41
N ILE A 114 -10.65 -3.92 -8.89
CA ILE A 114 -9.97 -5.22 -9.02
C ILE A 114 -10.88 -6.30 -9.61
N MET A 115 -11.94 -5.91 -10.31
CA MET A 115 -12.89 -6.86 -10.93
C MET A 115 -12.24 -7.83 -11.90
N GLY A 116 -11.27 -7.34 -12.70
CA GLY A 116 -10.52 -8.16 -13.66
C GLY A 116 -9.30 -8.86 -13.13
N ALA A 117 -9.03 -8.73 -11.83
CA ALA A 117 -7.85 -9.32 -11.22
C ALA A 117 -7.92 -10.85 -11.14
N GLY A 118 -6.77 -11.50 -11.17
CA GLY A 118 -6.62 -12.90 -10.84
C GLY A 118 -7.00 -13.21 -9.38
N ARG A 119 -6.88 -14.47 -8.99
CA ARG A 119 -7.22 -14.91 -7.63
C ARG A 119 -6.33 -14.28 -6.57
N TYR A 120 -5.05 -14.13 -6.87
CA TYR A 120 -4.04 -13.64 -5.92
C TYR A 120 -3.63 -12.22 -6.24
N LEU A 121 -3.40 -11.43 -5.20
CA LEU A 121 -2.98 -10.04 -5.26
C LEU A 121 -1.81 -9.79 -4.32
N ARG A 122 -0.94 -8.86 -4.69
CA ARG A 122 0.02 -8.26 -3.78
C ARG A 122 0.24 -6.79 -4.12
N ALA A 123 0.64 -6.01 -3.12
CA ALA A 123 1.13 -4.66 -3.31
C ALA A 123 2.67 -4.68 -3.39
N VAL A 124 3.22 -3.84 -4.24
CA VAL A 124 4.66 -3.55 -4.28
C VAL A 124 4.82 -2.06 -4.11
N ILE A 125 5.65 -1.65 -3.16
CA ILE A 125 5.86 -0.24 -2.80
C ILE A 125 7.35 0.05 -2.88
N THR A 126 7.73 1.08 -3.64
CA THR A 126 9.10 1.54 -3.75
C THR A 126 9.18 2.92 -3.10
N PRO A 127 9.73 3.04 -1.89
CA PRO A 127 9.98 4.32 -1.26
C PRO A 127 11.26 4.96 -1.81
N ASP A 128 11.29 6.29 -1.82
CA ASP A 128 12.45 7.06 -2.27
C ASP A 128 12.57 8.32 -1.39
N LEU A 129 13.70 8.44 -0.74
CA LEU A 129 14.10 9.60 0.04
C LEU A 129 15.02 10.49 -0.79
N SER A 130 14.67 11.77 -0.99
CA SER A 130 15.43 12.68 -1.83
C SER A 130 16.79 13.08 -1.25
N ALA A 131 16.96 12.97 0.07
CA ALA A 131 18.19 13.31 0.75
C ALA A 131 19.27 12.23 0.54
N GLY A 132 20.54 12.67 0.55
CA GLY A 132 21.68 11.76 0.43
C GLY A 132 22.16 11.14 1.75
N ALA A 133 21.69 11.61 2.90
CA ALA A 133 22.10 11.11 4.24
C ALA A 133 21.19 11.64 5.34
N ALA A 134 21.11 10.91 6.42
CA ALA A 134 20.43 11.23 7.69
C ALA A 134 18.90 11.16 7.69
N ASP A 135 18.22 11.29 6.55
CA ASP A 135 16.77 11.15 6.49
C ASP A 135 16.37 9.68 6.61
N THR A 136 15.27 9.45 7.29
CA THR A 136 14.75 8.10 7.52
C THR A 136 13.24 8.08 7.37
N ALA A 137 12.70 6.92 7.02
CA ALA A 137 11.27 6.69 7.03
C ALA A 137 10.95 5.28 7.52
N ALA A 138 9.76 5.13 8.08
CA ALA A 138 9.15 3.85 8.38
C ALA A 138 7.78 3.81 7.74
N LEU A 139 7.43 2.70 7.11
CA LEU A 139 6.13 2.51 6.49
C LEU A 139 5.67 1.05 6.56
N SER A 140 4.40 0.88 6.39
CA SER A 140 3.75 -0.42 6.21
C SER A 140 2.61 -0.26 5.22
N SER A 141 1.93 -1.34 4.88
CA SER A 141 0.72 -1.22 4.07
C SER A 141 -0.37 -2.15 4.53
N VAL A 142 -1.59 -1.67 4.37
CA VAL A 142 -2.82 -2.45 4.55
C VAL A 142 -3.67 -2.33 3.29
N ILE A 143 -4.40 -3.38 2.98
CA ILE A 143 -5.38 -3.36 1.91
C ILE A 143 -6.78 -3.52 2.49
N VAL A 144 -7.70 -2.72 2.00
CA VAL A 144 -9.11 -2.79 2.36
C VAL A 144 -9.87 -3.27 1.14
N PHE A 145 -10.47 -4.44 1.23
CA PHE A 145 -11.33 -5.00 0.19
C PHE A 145 -12.78 -4.61 0.42
N GLY A 146 -13.45 -4.25 -0.66
CA GLY A 146 -14.87 -3.95 -0.67
C GLY A 146 -15.58 -4.49 -1.91
N GLY A 147 -16.91 -4.49 -1.87
CA GLY A 147 -17.72 -4.97 -2.99
C GLY A 147 -17.57 -6.46 -3.26
N ALA A 148 -17.54 -7.28 -2.22
CA ALA A 148 -17.47 -8.73 -2.37
C ALA A 148 -18.74 -9.26 -3.05
N ASP A 149 -18.58 -10.21 -3.97
CA ASP A 149 -19.71 -10.91 -4.60
C ASP A 149 -20.48 -11.76 -3.58
N ARG A 150 -19.78 -12.19 -2.53
CA ARG A 150 -20.36 -12.88 -1.37
C ARG A 150 -19.87 -12.20 -0.12
N LEU A 151 -20.79 -11.83 0.76
CA LEU A 151 -20.40 -11.34 2.08
C LEU A 151 -19.60 -12.44 2.80
N PRO A 152 -18.52 -12.07 3.50
CA PRO A 152 -17.81 -13.02 4.35
C PRO A 152 -18.78 -13.63 5.36
N ALA A 153 -18.76 -14.94 5.50
CA ALA A 153 -19.58 -15.65 6.46
C ALA A 153 -19.07 -15.41 7.89
#